data_db802b3b394d83abda142ad90c76721b
#
_entry.id   db802b3b394d83abda142ad90c76721b
#
_cell.length_a   1.000
_cell.length_b   1.000
_cell.length_c   1.000
_cell.angle_alpha   90.00
_cell.angle_beta   90.00
_cell.angle_gamma   90.00
#
_symmetry.space_group_name_H-M   'P 1'
#
loop_
_entity.id
_entity.type
_entity.pdbx_description
1 polymer ?
#
loop_
_entity_poly.entity_id
_entity_poly.type
_entity_poly.pdbx_seq_one_letter_code
_entity_poly.pdbx_strand_id
1 'polypeptide(L)'
;AGYIVLCDRYKFTAFARDTVRGCSPDWVRRLYSFAALPDLTFFFKAPLDVSLGRILGGRPRLKYHEAGMDLGLSSDIEESFKLFQGRLLKVYSVMKSEFGLIQINANQPIEKQQEQVRQRLAGSIDLGQYELDKLS
;
A
#
# COMPACT_ATOMS: atom_id res chain seq x y z
N ALA A 1 -10.62 21.51 -7.91
CA ALA A 1 -11.77 21.18 -8.77
C ALA A 1 -12.94 20.54 -8.02
N GLY A 2 -12.88 20.38 -6.68
CA GLY A 2 -14.00 19.90 -5.87
C GLY A 2 -14.30 18.41 -5.97
N TYR A 3 -13.30 17.58 -6.30
CA TYR A 3 -13.46 16.14 -6.38
C TYR A 3 -12.64 15.42 -5.30
N ILE A 4 -13.20 14.33 -4.75
CA ILE A 4 -12.44 13.34 -3.97
C ILE A 4 -12.00 12.25 -4.93
N VAL A 5 -10.69 12.02 -5.00
CA VAL A 5 -10.10 10.98 -5.85
C VAL A 5 -9.56 9.87 -4.98
N LEU A 6 -10.04 8.65 -5.20
CA LEU A 6 -9.55 7.45 -4.53
C LEU A 6 -8.63 6.68 -5.49
N CYS A 7 -7.42 6.38 -5.03
CA CYS A 7 -6.46 5.58 -5.78
C CYS A 7 -6.15 4.30 -5.00
N ASP A 8 -6.45 3.15 -5.60
CA ASP A 8 -5.90 1.87 -5.14
C ASP A 8 -4.51 1.69 -5.73
N ARG A 9 -3.50 1.65 -4.85
CA ARG A 9 -2.07 1.63 -5.21
C ARG A 9 -1.66 2.87 -6.01
N TYR A 10 -0.80 3.65 -5.44
CA TYR A 10 -0.26 4.86 -6.05
C TYR A 10 1.26 4.75 -6.22
N LYS A 11 1.94 5.85 -6.51
CA LYS A 11 3.40 5.92 -6.71
C LYS A 11 4.23 5.25 -5.62
N PHE A 12 3.72 5.16 -4.39
CA PHE A 12 4.39 4.47 -3.29
C PHE A 12 4.60 2.97 -3.54
N THR A 13 3.70 2.33 -4.30
CA THR A 13 3.90 0.94 -4.72
C THR A 13 5.10 0.80 -5.66
N ALA A 14 5.27 1.72 -6.61
CA ALA A 14 6.45 1.76 -7.47
C ALA A 14 7.71 2.04 -6.64
N PHE A 15 7.68 3.04 -5.75
CA PHE A 15 8.81 3.33 -4.87
C PHE A 15 9.31 2.09 -4.11
N ALA A 16 8.39 1.32 -3.52
CA ALA A 16 8.76 0.12 -2.80
C ALA A 16 9.27 -0.99 -3.72
N ARG A 17 8.53 -1.31 -4.77
CA ARG A 17 8.82 -2.46 -5.64
C ARG A 17 10.09 -2.28 -6.46
N ASP A 18 10.30 -1.09 -7.00
CA ASP A 18 11.45 -0.80 -7.86
C ASP A 18 12.72 -0.67 -7.00
N THR A 19 12.63 -0.07 -5.81
CA THR A 19 13.76 -0.03 -4.86
C THR A 19 14.18 -1.44 -4.43
N VAL A 20 13.24 -2.32 -4.11
CA VAL A 20 13.58 -3.71 -3.73
C VAL A 20 14.18 -4.48 -4.91
N ARG A 21 13.87 -4.10 -6.15
CA ARG A 21 14.46 -4.66 -7.38
C ARG A 21 15.80 -4.02 -7.77
N GLY A 22 16.34 -3.15 -6.93
CA GLY A 22 17.67 -2.59 -7.11
C GLY A 22 17.71 -1.21 -7.78
N CYS A 23 16.57 -0.60 -8.08
CA CYS A 23 16.55 0.78 -8.54
C CYS A 23 16.93 1.75 -7.41
N SER A 24 17.69 2.80 -7.75
CA SER A 24 18.00 3.87 -6.80
C SER A 24 16.70 4.52 -6.31
N PRO A 25 16.46 4.63 -4.99
CA PRO A 25 15.28 5.29 -4.44
C PRO A 25 15.11 6.72 -4.97
N ASP A 26 16.19 7.49 -5.07
CA ASP A 26 16.16 8.87 -5.56
C ASP A 26 15.78 8.94 -7.05
N TRP A 27 16.28 7.98 -7.83
CA TRP A 27 15.92 7.90 -9.25
C TRP A 27 14.42 7.59 -9.42
N VAL A 28 13.89 6.62 -8.69
CA VAL A 28 12.46 6.27 -8.73
C VAL A 28 11.60 7.45 -8.31
N ARG A 29 11.99 8.19 -7.24
CA ARG A 29 11.26 9.38 -6.80
C ARG A 29 11.25 10.47 -7.86
N ARG A 30 12.36 10.71 -8.52
CA ARG A 30 12.44 11.69 -9.63
C ARG A 30 11.58 11.28 -10.81
N LEU A 31 11.57 9.98 -11.16
CA LEU A 31 10.74 9.45 -12.24
C LEU A 31 9.24 9.75 -12.04
N TYR A 32 8.76 9.64 -10.79
CA TYR A 32 7.38 9.90 -10.42
C TYR A 32 7.14 11.30 -9.83
N SER A 33 8.07 12.26 -10.06
CA SER A 33 7.96 13.61 -9.51
C SER A 33 6.76 14.40 -10.05
N PHE A 34 6.27 14.05 -11.25
CA PHE A 34 5.07 14.63 -11.86
C PHE A 34 3.76 14.24 -11.16
N ALA A 35 3.76 13.16 -10.39
CA ALA A 35 2.58 12.66 -9.70
C ALA A 35 2.34 13.46 -8.41
N ALA A 36 1.15 14.02 -8.25
CA ALA A 36 0.77 14.80 -7.06
C ALA A 36 0.96 13.99 -5.78
N LEU A 37 1.21 14.67 -4.65
CA LEU A 37 1.16 14.03 -3.33
C LEU A 37 -0.31 13.88 -2.94
N PRO A 38 -0.73 12.70 -2.47
CA PRO A 38 -2.06 12.54 -1.89
C PRO A 38 -2.19 13.31 -0.59
N ASP A 39 -3.38 13.84 -0.29
CA ASP A 39 -3.67 14.47 0.99
C ASP A 39 -3.65 13.46 2.14
N LEU A 40 -4.13 12.24 1.88
CA LEU A 40 -4.09 11.11 2.81
C LEU A 40 -3.63 9.85 2.11
N THR A 41 -2.76 9.09 2.77
CA THR A 41 -2.32 7.78 2.28
C THR A 41 -2.42 6.76 3.40
N PHE A 42 -3.22 5.73 3.18
CA PHE A 42 -3.37 4.62 4.11
C PHE A 42 -2.48 3.44 3.71
N PHE A 43 -1.76 2.91 4.67
CA PHE A 43 -0.93 1.72 4.52
C PHE A 43 -1.50 0.58 5.38
N PHE A 44 -2.14 -0.38 4.74
CA PHE A 44 -2.70 -1.56 5.39
C PHE A 44 -1.59 -2.60 5.59
N LYS A 45 -1.21 -2.83 6.85
CA LYS A 45 -0.15 -3.76 7.23
C LYS A 45 -0.71 -4.98 7.92
N ALA A 46 -0.44 -6.17 7.37
CA ALA A 46 -0.72 -7.46 8.00
C ALA A 46 0.60 -8.22 8.25
N PRO A 47 0.66 -9.16 9.21
CA PRO A 47 1.74 -10.13 9.32
C PRO A 47 1.89 -10.94 8.02
N LEU A 48 3.12 -11.32 7.69
CA LEU A 48 3.41 -12.00 6.41
C LEU A 48 2.67 -13.33 6.28
N ASP A 49 2.61 -14.11 7.35
CA ASP A 49 1.90 -15.41 7.34
C ASP A 49 0.39 -15.22 7.16
N VAL A 50 -0.19 -14.17 7.74
CA VAL A 50 -1.60 -13.82 7.53
C VAL A 50 -1.85 -13.41 6.07
N SER A 51 -0.94 -12.63 5.49
CA SER A 51 -1.03 -12.21 4.09
C SER A 51 -0.92 -13.41 3.15
N LEU A 52 0.03 -14.31 3.39
CA LEU A 52 0.21 -15.54 2.63
C LEU A 52 -1.03 -16.44 2.73
N GLY A 53 -1.53 -16.68 3.96
CA GLY A 53 -2.72 -17.50 4.18
C GLY A 53 -3.97 -16.95 3.47
N ARG A 54 -4.16 -15.62 3.46
CA ARG A 54 -5.28 -14.98 2.73
C ARG A 54 -5.17 -15.15 1.22
N ILE A 55 -3.95 -15.04 0.67
CA ILE A 55 -3.72 -15.23 -0.77
C ILE A 55 -4.02 -16.67 -1.17
N LEU A 56 -3.47 -17.64 -0.44
CA LEU A 56 -3.66 -19.06 -0.73
C LEU A 56 -5.09 -19.54 -0.44
N GLY A 57 -5.82 -18.90 0.48
CA GLY A 57 -7.23 -19.14 0.70
C GLY A 57 -8.14 -18.65 -0.44
N GLY A 58 -7.68 -17.64 -1.20
CA GLY A 58 -8.42 -17.09 -2.34
C GLY A 58 -8.00 -17.63 -3.71
N ARG A 59 -6.84 -18.28 -3.81
CA ARG A 59 -6.31 -18.86 -5.05
C ARG A 59 -5.25 -19.94 -4.77
N PRO A 60 -5.09 -20.93 -5.66
CA PRO A 60 -4.23 -22.10 -5.39
C PRO A 60 -2.71 -21.80 -5.47
N ARG A 61 -2.30 -20.66 -6.03
CA ARG A 61 -0.87 -20.36 -6.27
C ARG A 61 -0.52 -18.90 -6.10
N LEU A 62 0.70 -18.64 -5.63
CA LEU A 62 1.34 -17.32 -5.69
C LEU A 62 1.72 -16.98 -7.14
N LYS A 63 1.63 -15.69 -7.48
CA LYS A 63 2.14 -15.22 -8.78
C LYS A 63 3.65 -15.03 -8.70
N TYR A 64 4.35 -15.34 -9.80
CA TYR A 64 5.81 -15.29 -9.91
C TYR A 64 6.41 -13.97 -9.40
N HIS A 65 5.98 -12.84 -9.96
CA HIS A 65 6.49 -11.52 -9.56
C HIS A 65 5.99 -11.02 -8.20
N GLU A 66 4.87 -11.52 -7.73
CA GLU A 66 4.35 -11.21 -6.38
C GLU A 66 5.18 -11.90 -5.29
N ALA A 67 5.68 -13.08 -5.60
CA ALA A 67 6.59 -13.82 -4.74
C ALA A 67 8.06 -13.34 -4.87
N GLY A 68 8.37 -12.43 -5.78
CA GLY A 68 9.74 -11.97 -5.99
C GLY A 68 10.67 -13.03 -6.58
N MET A 69 10.12 -14.01 -7.31
CA MET A 69 10.91 -15.09 -7.93
C MET A 69 11.89 -14.56 -8.97
N ASP A 70 11.59 -13.41 -9.58
CA ASP A 70 12.47 -12.68 -10.49
C ASP A 70 13.77 -12.19 -9.83
N LEU A 71 13.83 -12.17 -8.49
CA LEU A 71 15.01 -11.77 -7.72
C LEU A 71 15.89 -12.94 -7.26
N GLY A 72 15.45 -14.18 -7.50
CA GLY A 72 16.20 -15.36 -7.09
C GLY A 72 16.45 -15.48 -5.57
N LEU A 73 15.52 -14.99 -4.75
CA LEU A 73 15.68 -14.96 -3.28
C LEU A 73 15.63 -16.36 -2.65
N SER A 74 14.83 -17.25 -3.21
CA SER A 74 14.74 -18.68 -2.87
C SER A 74 14.20 -19.45 -4.07
N SER A 75 14.48 -20.73 -4.13
CA SER A 75 13.84 -21.66 -5.08
C SER A 75 12.43 -22.04 -4.65
N ASP A 76 12.12 -21.93 -3.34
CA ASP A 76 10.77 -22.11 -2.81
C ASP A 76 9.97 -20.80 -2.95
N ILE A 77 8.76 -20.90 -3.54
CA ILE A 77 7.95 -19.74 -3.88
C ILE A 77 7.37 -19.05 -2.63
N GLU A 78 7.04 -19.79 -1.58
CA GLU A 78 6.50 -19.23 -0.34
C GLU A 78 7.60 -18.55 0.47
N GLU A 79 8.78 -19.16 0.53
CA GLU A 79 9.95 -18.54 1.15
C GLU A 79 10.38 -17.29 0.42
N SER A 80 10.45 -17.34 -0.92
CA SER A 80 10.73 -16.17 -1.75
C SER A 80 9.71 -15.05 -1.51
N PHE A 81 8.41 -15.38 -1.43
CA PHE A 81 7.36 -14.42 -1.09
C PHE A 81 7.63 -13.74 0.26
N LYS A 82 7.92 -14.51 1.31
CA LYS A 82 8.20 -13.96 2.64
C LYS A 82 9.41 -13.04 2.63
N LEU A 83 10.48 -13.42 1.97
CA LEU A 83 11.70 -12.61 1.83
C LEU A 83 11.43 -11.31 1.06
N PHE A 84 10.74 -11.41 -0.07
CA PHE A 84 10.41 -10.25 -0.91
C PHE A 84 9.47 -9.27 -0.21
N GLN A 85 8.37 -9.78 0.35
CA GLN A 85 7.41 -8.96 1.09
C GLN A 85 8.05 -8.33 2.35
N GLY A 86 8.95 -9.05 3.02
CA GLY A 86 9.72 -8.52 4.14
C GLY A 86 10.60 -7.32 3.75
N ARG A 87 11.24 -7.37 2.58
CA ARG A 87 11.99 -6.24 2.01
C ARG A 87 11.07 -5.06 1.69
N LEU A 88 9.91 -5.33 1.07
CA LEU A 88 8.91 -4.28 0.79
C LEU A 88 8.43 -3.59 2.07
N LEU A 89 8.13 -4.35 3.13
CA LEU A 89 7.70 -3.80 4.41
C LEU A 89 8.75 -2.88 5.05
N LYS A 90 10.04 -3.17 4.88
CA LYS A 90 11.13 -2.29 5.34
C LYS A 90 11.10 -0.95 4.59
N VAL A 91 10.93 -0.98 3.27
CA VAL A 91 10.81 0.24 2.45
C VAL A 91 9.57 1.04 2.83
N TYR A 92 8.41 0.39 3.02
CA TYR A 92 7.20 1.06 3.49
C TYR A 92 7.36 1.66 4.89
N SER A 93 8.15 1.04 5.77
CA SER A 93 8.44 1.61 7.10
C SER A 93 9.23 2.92 7.02
N VAL A 94 10.17 3.03 6.09
CA VAL A 94 10.89 4.28 5.81
C VAL A 94 9.93 5.31 5.22
N MET A 95 9.17 4.94 4.19
CA MET A 95 8.20 5.84 3.54
C MET A 95 7.09 6.32 4.48
N LYS A 96 6.73 5.52 5.49
CA LYS A 96 5.77 5.94 6.51
C LYS A 96 6.22 7.23 7.21
N SER A 97 7.49 7.31 7.58
CA SER A 97 8.06 8.52 8.20
C SER A 97 8.30 9.64 7.18
N GLU A 98 8.74 9.28 5.97
CA GLU A 98 9.08 10.24 4.91
C GLU A 98 7.82 10.96 4.36
N PHE A 99 6.71 10.25 4.18
CA PHE A 99 5.50 10.76 3.53
C PHE A 99 4.27 10.80 4.45
N GLY A 100 4.42 10.50 5.73
CA GLY A 100 3.29 10.52 6.67
C GLY A 100 2.24 9.45 6.42
N LEU A 101 2.62 8.25 5.96
CA LEU A 101 1.65 7.20 5.70
C LEU A 101 0.92 6.77 6.98
N ILE A 102 -0.40 6.74 6.94
CA ILE A 102 -1.25 6.31 8.04
C ILE A 102 -1.34 4.79 8.05
N GLN A 103 -0.70 4.15 9.01
CA GLN A 103 -0.71 2.70 9.11
C GLN A 103 -2.02 2.20 9.72
N ILE A 104 -2.68 1.29 9.01
CA ILE A 104 -3.86 0.54 9.47
C ILE A 104 -3.44 -0.90 9.74
N ASN A 105 -3.83 -1.44 10.91
CA ASN A 105 -3.59 -2.84 11.23
C ASN A 105 -4.57 -3.73 10.47
N ALA A 106 -4.12 -4.32 9.38
CA ALA A 106 -4.92 -5.18 8.52
C ALA A 106 -5.11 -6.61 9.08
N ASN A 107 -4.63 -6.88 10.31
CA ASN A 107 -4.94 -8.13 11.02
C ASN A 107 -6.20 -8.02 11.90
N GLN A 108 -6.81 -6.85 11.97
CA GLN A 108 -8.08 -6.62 12.65
C GLN A 108 -9.28 -6.94 11.73
N PRO A 109 -10.50 -7.11 12.29
CA PRO A 109 -11.74 -7.18 11.50
C PRO A 109 -11.89 -5.98 10.57
N ILE A 110 -12.52 -6.19 9.41
CA ILE A 110 -12.69 -5.15 8.38
C ILE A 110 -13.44 -3.94 8.93
N GLU A 111 -14.43 -4.15 9.78
CA GLU A 111 -15.23 -3.10 10.42
C GLU A 111 -14.36 -2.13 11.22
N LYS A 112 -13.41 -2.66 11.99
CA LYS A 112 -12.45 -1.86 12.77
C LYS A 112 -11.46 -1.11 11.88
N GLN A 113 -11.00 -1.73 10.81
CA GLN A 113 -10.15 -1.06 9.84
C GLN A 113 -10.89 0.11 9.18
N GLN A 114 -12.14 -0.11 8.75
CA GLN A 114 -12.99 0.90 8.15
C GLN A 114 -13.33 2.04 9.10
N GLU A 115 -13.55 1.74 10.37
CA GLU A 115 -13.76 2.76 11.40
C GLU A 115 -12.55 3.69 11.54
N GLN A 116 -11.35 3.13 11.62
CA GLN A 116 -10.11 3.92 11.71
C GLN A 116 -9.92 4.81 10.46
N VAL A 117 -10.19 4.28 9.26
CA VAL A 117 -10.11 5.06 8.02
C VAL A 117 -11.11 6.22 8.04
N ARG A 118 -12.39 5.95 8.40
CA ARG A 118 -13.43 6.98 8.48
C ARG A 118 -13.11 8.06 9.50
N GLN A 119 -12.60 7.70 10.68
CA GLN A 119 -12.19 8.67 11.70
C GLN A 119 -11.07 9.59 11.20
N ARG A 120 -10.09 9.03 10.49
CA ARG A 120 -9.00 9.83 9.91
C ARG A 120 -9.50 10.75 8.80
N LEU A 121 -10.39 10.26 7.94
CA LEU A 121 -11.02 11.08 6.90
C LEU A 121 -11.81 12.25 7.49
N ALA A 122 -12.70 11.96 8.45
CA ALA A 122 -13.53 12.98 9.09
C ALA A 122 -12.71 14.06 9.82
N GLY A 123 -11.54 13.70 10.34
CA GLY A 123 -10.63 14.66 10.99
C GLY A 123 -9.75 15.47 10.03
N SER A 124 -9.72 15.11 8.75
CA SER A 124 -8.81 15.71 7.77
C SER A 124 -9.51 16.39 6.60
N ILE A 125 -10.73 15.98 6.28
CA ILE A 125 -11.51 16.46 5.13
C ILE A 125 -12.92 16.80 5.60
N ASP A 126 -13.37 18.00 5.30
CA ASP A 126 -14.78 18.37 5.45
C ASP A 126 -15.59 17.77 4.30
N LEU A 127 -16.16 16.60 4.54
CA LEU A 127 -16.94 15.86 3.55
C LEU A 127 -18.21 16.60 3.13
N GLY A 128 -18.75 17.51 3.97
CA GLY A 128 -19.92 18.31 3.63
C GLY A 128 -19.72 19.20 2.41
N GLN A 129 -18.46 19.61 2.14
CA GLN A 129 -18.13 20.41 0.94
C GLN A 129 -18.22 19.61 -0.37
N TYR A 130 -18.31 18.28 -0.29
CA TYR A 130 -18.37 17.37 -1.44
C TYR A 130 -19.73 16.68 -1.57
N GLU A 131 -20.69 17.01 -0.72
CA GLU A 131 -22.06 16.59 -0.95
C GLU A 131 -22.54 17.27 -2.22
N LEU A 132 -22.96 16.46 -3.21
CA LEU A 132 -23.67 16.97 -4.36
C LEU A 132 -24.90 17.69 -3.84
N ASP A 133 -24.99 18.99 -4.08
CA ASP A 133 -26.25 19.69 -3.98
C ASP A 133 -27.28 18.81 -4.67
N LYS A 134 -28.31 18.42 -3.92
CA LYS A 134 -29.41 17.67 -4.49
C LYS A 134 -29.88 18.49 -5.66
N LEU A 135 -29.58 18.04 -6.87
CA LEU A 135 -30.12 18.58 -8.09
C LEU A 135 -31.64 18.49 -7.96
N SER A 136 -32.20 19.57 -7.46
CA SER A 136 -33.64 19.79 -7.43
C SER A 136 -34.14 20.07 -8.85
#